data_299b85d233ab826f767ab7e61a12c218
#
_entry.id   299b85d233ab826f767ab7e61a12c218
#
_cell.length_a   1.000
_cell.length_b   1.000
_cell.length_c   1.000
_cell.angle_alpha   90.00
_cell.angle_beta   90.00
_cell.angle_gamma   90.00
#
_symmetry.space_group_name_H-M   'P 1'
#
loop_
_entity.id
_entity.type
_entity.pdbx_description
1 polymer ?
#
loop_
_entity_poly.entity_id
_entity_poly.type
_entity_poly.pdbx_seq_one_letter_code
_entity_poly.pdbx_strand_id
1 'polypeptide(L)'
;MTGIVKTDQIQGAGSSTVTIPSGTALNVTTVSGTPTFSGASTFSSDVTLPSINGGQIGGRRNVFINGAMQVFQRSTSESSLGGSTGYFTADRIRFKPNSTAGRFTSTKDSSAPNGFANSLKLDCTTADTSIGAGEYFFLSQKIEGQDLQHFAKGTSDAKPFTVSFYVKGNASATYTCELYDEDNTRQISKTFSVTTNWTRVELLFPADTTGAFDNDNNSSMTFAIWLHAGTNYTSGTLNSSSWASATAANRVSSSNTSFFDSTDRTFFLTGLQLETSSIVTPFEHRTFGEELTLCRRYYQRYGYPFTAFRNSTTYSWVDATIWFLCLPFDADDVVGSHALPVEMRAIPTATMTDAYIRLQNNGQNYNSGNTLQVNGSSTSHASLHIDTSAGLNATNVISFTFNNSNGYYDLSAEL
;
A
#
# COMPACT_ATOMS: atom_id res chain seq x y z
N MET A 1 -42.09 1.20 -54.54
CA MET A 1 -41.66 2.63 -54.42
C MET A 1 -40.88 2.77 -53.16
N THR A 2 -39.60 3.02 -53.28
CA THR A 2 -38.75 3.37 -52.12
C THR A 2 -38.92 4.86 -51.85
N GLY A 3 -39.75 5.20 -50.88
CA GLY A 3 -39.91 6.60 -50.46
C GLY A 3 -38.66 7.09 -49.69
N ILE A 4 -38.01 8.13 -50.20
CA ILE A 4 -36.95 8.84 -49.48
C ILE A 4 -37.57 10.06 -48.81
N VAL A 5 -37.55 10.11 -47.50
CA VAL A 5 -37.87 11.33 -46.74
C VAL A 5 -36.59 12.14 -46.57
N LYS A 6 -36.53 13.31 -47.21
CA LYS A 6 -35.45 14.28 -46.97
C LYS A 6 -35.96 15.31 -45.96
N THR A 7 -35.36 15.34 -44.80
CA THR A 7 -35.72 16.32 -43.76
C THR A 7 -34.47 16.69 -42.97
N ASP A 8 -34.40 17.94 -42.53
CA ASP A 8 -33.31 18.44 -41.66
C ASP A 8 -33.49 17.99 -40.22
N GLN A 9 -34.68 17.56 -39.84
CA GLN A 9 -35.01 17.02 -38.52
C GLN A 9 -36.02 15.89 -38.61
N ILE A 10 -35.83 14.83 -37.83
CA ILE A 10 -36.81 13.79 -37.57
C ILE A 10 -37.22 13.90 -36.10
N GLN A 11 -38.45 14.29 -35.84
CA GLN A 11 -39.04 14.34 -34.50
C GLN A 11 -40.20 13.35 -34.39
N GLY A 12 -40.30 12.70 -33.22
CA GLY A 12 -41.48 11.87 -32.91
C GLY A 12 -42.72 12.76 -32.74
N ALA A 13 -43.80 12.45 -33.43
CA ALA A 13 -45.06 13.15 -33.27
C ALA A 13 -45.66 12.91 -31.88
N GLY A 14 -45.61 13.94 -31.02
CA GLY A 14 -46.19 13.88 -29.67
C GLY A 14 -45.37 13.12 -28.64
N SER A 15 -44.17 12.64 -28.98
CA SER A 15 -43.20 12.04 -28.07
C SER A 15 -41.79 12.40 -28.51
N SER A 16 -40.84 12.34 -27.59
CA SER A 16 -39.40 12.53 -27.89
C SER A 16 -38.75 11.30 -28.53
N THR A 17 -39.53 10.29 -28.93
CA THR A 17 -39.01 9.00 -29.41
C THR A 17 -39.29 8.83 -30.91
N VAL A 18 -38.27 8.50 -31.68
CA VAL A 18 -38.35 8.00 -33.04
C VAL A 18 -38.19 6.48 -33.01
N THR A 19 -39.23 5.76 -33.42
CA THR A 19 -39.20 4.29 -33.46
C THR A 19 -38.75 3.82 -34.83
N ILE A 20 -37.66 3.06 -34.88
CA ILE A 20 -37.16 2.37 -36.06
C ILE A 20 -37.72 0.93 -36.00
N PRO A 21 -38.51 0.48 -37.00
CA PRO A 21 -39.06 -0.86 -37.00
C PRO A 21 -37.99 -1.95 -36.95
N SER A 22 -38.32 -3.09 -36.33
CA SER A 22 -37.44 -4.25 -36.30
C SER A 22 -37.05 -4.70 -37.72
N GLY A 23 -35.77 -4.99 -37.93
CA GLY A 23 -35.20 -5.35 -39.23
C GLY A 23 -34.84 -4.17 -40.13
N THR A 24 -35.00 -2.93 -39.65
CA THR A 24 -34.59 -1.72 -40.37
C THR A 24 -33.27 -1.20 -39.83
N ALA A 25 -32.33 -0.83 -40.67
CA ALA A 25 -31.05 -0.24 -40.27
C ALA A 25 -31.20 1.29 -40.18
N LEU A 26 -30.73 1.86 -39.07
CA LEU A 26 -30.48 3.27 -38.93
C LEU A 26 -29.00 3.54 -39.23
N ASN A 27 -28.73 4.17 -40.39
CA ASN A 27 -27.36 4.55 -40.73
C ASN A 27 -27.09 5.98 -40.24
N VAL A 28 -26.23 6.13 -39.25
CA VAL A 28 -25.89 7.41 -38.63
C VAL A 28 -24.40 7.63 -38.72
N THR A 29 -23.98 8.73 -39.29
CA THR A 29 -22.57 9.12 -39.35
C THR A 29 -22.05 9.70 -38.02
N THR A 30 -22.92 10.33 -37.26
CA THR A 30 -22.57 10.92 -35.98
C THR A 30 -23.76 10.88 -35.02
N VAL A 31 -23.56 10.39 -33.81
CA VAL A 31 -24.48 10.53 -32.70
C VAL A 31 -23.84 11.47 -31.68
N SER A 32 -24.42 12.65 -31.49
CA SER A 32 -23.94 13.63 -30.49
C SER A 32 -24.79 13.58 -29.22
N GLY A 33 -24.23 14.00 -28.09
CA GLY A 33 -24.89 13.93 -26.81
C GLY A 33 -24.49 12.69 -26.01
N THR A 34 -25.35 12.24 -25.10
CA THR A 34 -25.18 11.02 -24.28
C THR A 34 -26.14 9.92 -24.77
N PRO A 35 -25.79 9.16 -25.83
CA PRO A 35 -26.64 8.08 -26.28
C PRO A 35 -26.74 6.98 -25.23
N THR A 36 -27.96 6.53 -24.94
CA THR A 36 -28.18 5.40 -24.02
C THR A 36 -28.69 4.19 -24.83
N PHE A 37 -28.00 3.07 -24.69
CA PHE A 37 -28.40 1.78 -25.23
C PHE A 37 -28.97 0.93 -24.10
N SER A 38 -30.28 0.63 -24.12
CA SER A 38 -30.96 -0.12 -23.06
C SER A 38 -30.88 -1.64 -23.22
N GLY A 39 -30.18 -2.13 -24.23
CA GLY A 39 -29.98 -3.56 -24.51
C GLY A 39 -28.53 -3.90 -24.85
N ALA A 40 -28.29 -5.17 -25.17
CA ALA A 40 -26.97 -5.60 -25.65
C ALA A 40 -26.70 -4.91 -27.01
N SER A 41 -25.55 -4.23 -27.09
CA SER A 41 -25.05 -3.60 -28.30
C SER A 41 -23.96 -4.46 -28.92
N THR A 42 -24.09 -4.81 -30.19
CA THR A 42 -23.07 -5.56 -30.91
C THR A 42 -22.38 -4.64 -31.91
N PHE A 43 -21.06 -4.57 -31.83
CA PHE A 43 -20.24 -3.83 -32.77
C PHE A 43 -19.54 -4.83 -33.68
N SER A 44 -19.68 -4.68 -34.98
CA SER A 44 -19.06 -5.56 -35.99
C SER A 44 -17.68 -5.10 -36.46
N SER A 45 -17.19 -4.01 -35.89
CA SER A 45 -15.87 -3.41 -36.15
C SER A 45 -15.24 -2.94 -34.83
N ASP A 46 -14.00 -2.47 -34.91
CA ASP A 46 -13.30 -1.94 -33.76
C ASP A 46 -14.06 -0.75 -33.15
N VAL A 47 -14.09 -0.73 -31.80
CA VAL A 47 -14.67 0.38 -31.05
C VAL A 47 -13.51 1.12 -30.39
N THR A 48 -13.32 2.38 -30.76
CA THR A 48 -12.34 3.26 -30.10
C THR A 48 -13.01 3.99 -28.95
N LEU A 49 -12.61 3.66 -27.74
CA LEU A 49 -13.08 4.30 -26.52
C LEU A 49 -11.89 5.01 -25.84
N PRO A 50 -11.96 6.32 -25.58
CA PRO A 50 -10.91 7.01 -24.84
C PRO A 50 -10.87 6.60 -23.36
N SER A 51 -12.01 6.12 -22.84
CA SER A 51 -12.13 5.61 -21.47
C SER A 51 -13.38 4.73 -21.33
N ILE A 52 -13.42 3.89 -20.29
CA ILE A 52 -14.65 3.23 -19.82
C ILE A 52 -15.02 3.85 -18.47
N ASN A 53 -16.19 4.46 -18.38
CA ASN A 53 -16.65 5.20 -17.19
C ASN A 53 -15.64 6.27 -16.71
N GLY A 54 -14.96 6.94 -17.65
CA GLY A 54 -13.95 7.94 -17.33
C GLY A 54 -12.61 7.40 -16.78
N GLY A 55 -12.52 6.08 -16.62
CA GLY A 55 -11.31 5.41 -16.17
C GLY A 55 -10.46 4.84 -17.31
N GLN A 56 -9.26 4.41 -16.99
CA GLN A 56 -8.32 3.80 -17.93
C GLN A 56 -8.88 2.48 -18.46
N ILE A 57 -8.76 2.24 -19.77
CA ILE A 57 -9.31 1.06 -20.45
C ILE A 57 -8.48 -0.20 -20.20
N GLY A 58 -7.18 -0.06 -20.02
CA GLY A 58 -6.26 -1.17 -19.81
C GLY A 58 -5.09 -0.80 -18.91
N GLY A 59 -4.27 -1.79 -18.55
CA GLY A 59 -3.13 -1.62 -17.67
C GLY A 59 -3.49 -1.66 -16.17
N ARG A 60 -2.49 -1.44 -15.34
CA ARG A 60 -2.64 -1.37 -13.87
C ARG A 60 -3.13 0.04 -13.48
N ARG A 61 -4.32 0.10 -12.90
CA ARG A 61 -4.93 1.37 -12.48
C ARG A 61 -4.55 1.74 -11.06
N ASN A 62 -4.57 0.75 -10.16
CA ASN A 62 -4.29 0.99 -8.75
C ASN A 62 -2.79 1.14 -8.49
N VAL A 63 -2.39 2.34 -8.10
CA VAL A 63 -1.00 2.67 -7.74
C VAL A 63 -0.65 2.14 -6.35
N PHE A 64 -1.63 2.03 -5.45
CA PHE A 64 -1.36 1.49 -4.12
C PHE A 64 -1.02 0.01 -4.17
N ILE A 65 -0.07 -0.37 -3.33
CA ILE A 65 0.37 -1.74 -3.11
C ILE A 65 -0.32 -2.25 -1.84
N ASN A 66 -0.75 -3.52 -1.86
CA ASN A 66 -1.47 -4.18 -0.77
C ASN A 66 -2.81 -3.50 -0.41
N GLY A 67 -3.48 -2.91 -1.40
CA GLY A 67 -4.73 -2.20 -1.18
C GLY A 67 -5.85 -3.06 -0.59
N ALA A 68 -5.88 -4.36 -0.89
CA ALA A 68 -6.85 -5.32 -0.34
C ALA A 68 -6.44 -5.92 1.01
N MET A 69 -5.39 -5.43 1.64
CA MET A 69 -4.88 -5.90 2.94
C MET A 69 -4.67 -7.42 2.97
N GLN A 70 -3.98 -7.96 1.96
CA GLN A 70 -3.73 -9.40 1.83
C GLN A 70 -2.37 -9.82 2.38
N VAL A 71 -1.36 -8.97 2.26
CA VAL A 71 0.04 -9.27 2.56
C VAL A 71 0.41 -8.70 3.93
N PHE A 72 0.93 -9.57 4.79
CA PHE A 72 1.36 -9.28 6.17
C PHE A 72 2.64 -10.06 6.46
N GLN A 73 3.76 -9.66 5.87
CA GLN A 73 5.02 -10.39 6.03
C GLN A 73 5.63 -10.22 7.43
N ARG A 74 5.40 -9.06 8.09
CA ARG A 74 5.99 -8.77 9.41
C ARG A 74 5.26 -9.47 10.55
N SER A 75 4.00 -9.16 10.70
CA SER A 75 3.13 -9.74 11.74
C SER A 75 1.67 -9.60 11.34
N THR A 76 0.82 -10.51 11.77
CA THR A 76 -0.64 -10.40 11.63
C THR A 76 -1.29 -9.66 12.79
N SER A 77 -0.54 -9.42 13.89
CA SER A 77 -1.00 -8.66 15.06
C SER A 77 0.19 -8.05 15.78
N GLU A 78 0.09 -6.76 16.11
CA GLU A 78 1.10 -6.05 16.89
C GLU A 78 0.44 -5.10 17.87
N SER A 79 0.87 -5.12 19.12
CA SER A 79 0.28 -4.35 20.21
C SER A 79 1.17 -3.21 20.68
N SER A 80 0.61 -2.32 21.52
CA SER A 80 1.34 -1.19 22.14
C SER A 80 1.96 -0.22 21.11
N LEU A 81 1.42 -0.19 19.90
CA LEU A 81 1.83 0.75 18.85
C LEU A 81 1.42 2.18 19.21
N GLY A 82 2.09 3.17 18.62
CA GLY A 82 1.84 4.60 18.85
C GLY A 82 3.02 5.33 19.49
N GLY A 83 4.07 4.61 19.90
CA GLY A 83 5.30 5.19 20.46
C GLY A 83 6.36 5.51 19.40
N SER A 84 6.33 4.85 18.25
CA SER A 84 7.32 5.02 17.19
C SER A 84 6.70 4.93 15.80
N THR A 85 7.37 5.56 14.84
CA THR A 85 7.03 5.44 13.42
C THR A 85 7.54 4.12 12.86
N GLY A 86 6.75 3.43 12.05
CA GLY A 86 7.21 2.18 11.40
C GLY A 86 6.13 1.44 10.63
N TYR A 87 6.54 0.31 10.07
CA TYR A 87 5.70 -0.68 9.39
C TYR A 87 5.65 -1.92 10.28
N PHE A 88 4.48 -2.29 10.76
CA PHE A 88 4.39 -3.32 11.81
C PHE A 88 3.57 -4.54 11.38
N THR A 89 2.47 -4.35 10.65
CA THR A 89 1.55 -5.42 10.27
C THR A 89 1.33 -5.49 8.76
N ALA A 90 0.27 -4.85 8.22
CA ALA A 90 0.02 -4.83 6.79
C ALA A 90 1.19 -4.21 6.03
N ASP A 91 1.70 -4.94 5.04
CA ASP A 91 2.81 -4.46 4.21
C ASP A 91 2.43 -3.15 3.51
N ARG A 92 3.40 -2.25 3.39
CA ARG A 92 3.29 -0.92 2.79
C ARG A 92 2.45 0.08 3.57
N ILE A 93 1.80 -0.31 4.68
CA ILE A 93 1.09 0.62 5.57
C ILE A 93 2.00 1.04 6.71
N ARG A 94 2.36 2.32 6.70
CA ARG A 94 3.21 2.96 7.72
C ARG A 94 2.33 3.65 8.75
N PHE A 95 2.62 3.43 10.00
CA PHE A 95 2.05 4.19 11.11
C PHE A 95 3.00 5.30 11.52
N LYS A 96 2.52 6.52 11.60
CA LYS A 96 3.33 7.69 11.98
C LYS A 96 2.67 8.47 13.12
N PRO A 97 2.93 8.07 14.37
CA PRO A 97 2.61 8.87 15.54
C PRO A 97 3.66 9.94 15.79
N ASN A 98 3.27 11.00 16.47
CA ASN A 98 4.16 12.01 17.01
C ASN A 98 3.68 12.48 18.37
N SER A 99 4.47 12.27 19.39
CA SER A 99 4.29 12.77 20.77
C SER A 99 2.97 12.41 21.46
N THR A 100 2.08 11.63 20.87
CA THR A 100 0.80 11.20 21.47
C THR A 100 1.02 10.18 22.58
N ALA A 101 0.25 10.28 23.64
CA ALA A 101 0.15 9.26 24.69
C ALA A 101 -0.69 8.06 24.29
N GLY A 102 -1.48 8.18 23.21
CA GLY A 102 -2.35 7.14 22.70
C GLY A 102 -1.59 5.87 22.25
N ARG A 103 -2.19 4.71 22.53
CA ARG A 103 -1.66 3.41 22.08
C ARG A 103 -2.75 2.60 21.43
N PHE A 104 -2.34 1.71 20.52
CA PHE A 104 -3.26 0.85 19.80
C PHE A 104 -2.65 -0.51 19.48
N THR A 105 -3.53 -1.44 19.16
CA THR A 105 -3.19 -2.74 18.54
C THR A 105 -3.58 -2.67 17.08
N SER A 106 -2.70 -3.16 16.20
CA SER A 106 -2.96 -3.34 14.78
C SER A 106 -3.08 -4.83 14.47
N THR A 107 -4.15 -5.24 13.77
CA THR A 107 -4.38 -6.66 13.42
C THR A 107 -4.84 -6.82 11.99
N LYS A 108 -4.52 -8.00 11.41
CA LYS A 108 -5.18 -8.54 10.23
C LYS A 108 -6.53 -9.09 10.68
N ASP A 109 -7.62 -8.52 10.20
CA ASP A 109 -8.97 -8.90 10.60
C ASP A 109 -9.75 -9.48 9.41
N SER A 110 -10.56 -10.51 9.66
CA SER A 110 -11.40 -11.15 8.64
C SER A 110 -12.72 -10.40 8.38
N SER A 111 -13.06 -9.40 9.20
CA SER A 111 -14.19 -8.51 8.92
C SER A 111 -13.82 -7.62 7.73
N ALA A 112 -14.50 -7.81 6.61
CA ALA A 112 -14.27 -7.08 5.37
C ALA A 112 -15.57 -6.90 4.59
N PRO A 113 -15.70 -5.92 3.70
CA PRO A 113 -16.84 -5.82 2.82
C PRO A 113 -16.82 -6.94 1.76
N ASN A 114 -17.97 -7.18 1.12
CA ASN A 114 -18.06 -8.19 0.06
C ASN A 114 -16.99 -7.95 -1.01
N GLY A 115 -16.32 -9.02 -1.43
CA GLY A 115 -15.22 -8.98 -2.39
C GLY A 115 -13.82 -8.90 -1.77
N PHE A 116 -13.70 -8.70 -0.45
CA PHE A 116 -12.42 -8.66 0.27
C PHE A 116 -12.36 -9.75 1.33
N ALA A 117 -11.19 -10.34 1.49
CA ALA A 117 -10.96 -11.40 2.49
C ALA A 117 -10.51 -10.82 3.84
N ASN A 118 -9.86 -9.66 3.84
CA ASN A 118 -9.24 -9.09 5.04
C ASN A 118 -9.36 -7.56 5.07
N SER A 119 -9.21 -7.03 6.26
CA SER A 119 -8.98 -5.61 6.53
C SER A 119 -7.84 -5.42 7.51
N LEU A 120 -7.27 -4.24 7.51
CA LEU A 120 -6.43 -3.74 8.59
C LEU A 120 -7.36 -3.20 9.67
N LYS A 121 -7.24 -3.71 10.89
CA LYS A 121 -7.97 -3.23 12.07
C LYS A 121 -7.03 -2.54 13.04
N LEU A 122 -7.43 -1.38 13.53
CA LEU A 122 -6.79 -0.68 14.63
C LEU A 122 -7.76 -0.65 15.82
N ASP A 123 -7.28 -1.06 17.00
CA ASP A 123 -8.00 -0.99 18.26
C ASP A 123 -7.26 -0.05 19.21
N CYS A 124 -7.89 1.04 19.65
CA CYS A 124 -7.31 1.92 20.65
C CYS A 124 -7.21 1.19 22.00
N THR A 125 -6.01 1.14 22.57
CA THR A 125 -5.75 0.47 23.86
C THR A 125 -5.39 1.45 24.98
N THR A 126 -4.95 2.66 24.62
CA THR A 126 -4.72 3.76 25.56
C THR A 126 -5.27 5.03 24.92
N ALA A 127 -6.19 5.68 25.60
CA ALA A 127 -6.77 6.93 25.14
C ALA A 127 -5.78 8.10 25.35
N ASP A 128 -5.89 9.11 24.49
CA ASP A 128 -5.23 10.39 24.59
C ASP A 128 -6.27 11.49 24.37
N THR A 129 -6.83 11.96 25.45
CA THR A 129 -7.92 12.98 25.45
C THR A 129 -7.38 14.39 25.66
N SER A 130 -6.08 14.55 25.92
CA SER A 130 -5.42 15.84 26.12
C SER A 130 -4.46 16.14 24.98
N ILE A 131 -5.02 16.44 23.81
CA ILE A 131 -4.28 16.56 22.58
C ILE A 131 -3.35 17.77 22.59
N GLY A 132 -2.05 17.57 22.61
CA GLY A 132 -1.04 18.60 22.46
C GLY A 132 -1.02 19.21 21.05
N ALA A 133 -0.67 20.48 20.94
CA ALA A 133 -0.71 21.19 19.65
C ALA A 133 0.09 20.50 18.52
N GLY A 134 1.23 19.90 18.84
CA GLY A 134 2.10 19.21 17.89
C GLY A 134 1.84 17.71 17.75
N GLU A 135 0.90 17.15 18.46
CA GLU A 135 0.59 15.73 18.41
C GLU A 135 -0.14 15.35 17.13
N TYR A 136 0.17 14.16 16.64
CA TYR A 136 -0.56 13.56 15.52
C TYR A 136 -0.38 12.04 15.46
N PHE A 137 -1.32 11.40 14.79
CA PHE A 137 -1.20 10.04 14.30
C PHE A 137 -1.89 9.91 12.95
N PHE A 138 -1.17 9.39 11.98
CA PHE A 138 -1.73 8.98 10.70
C PHE A 138 -1.14 7.67 10.22
N LEU A 139 -1.92 6.93 9.45
CA LEU A 139 -1.43 5.84 8.63
C LEU A 139 -1.15 6.36 7.22
N SER A 140 -0.16 5.81 6.55
CA SER A 140 0.26 6.28 5.24
C SER A 140 0.81 5.19 4.35
N GLN A 141 0.78 5.45 3.03
CA GLN A 141 1.57 4.74 2.05
C GLN A 141 2.36 5.76 1.24
N LYS A 142 3.66 5.54 1.12
CA LYS A 142 4.57 6.34 0.29
C LYS A 142 4.71 5.70 -1.08
N ILE A 143 4.82 6.52 -2.12
CA ILE A 143 4.82 6.09 -3.52
C ILE A 143 6.05 6.65 -4.20
N GLU A 144 6.76 5.77 -4.96
CA GLU A 144 7.92 6.15 -5.75
C GLU A 144 7.52 7.09 -6.89
N GLY A 145 8.37 8.05 -7.20
CA GLY A 145 8.09 9.00 -8.27
C GLY A 145 7.95 8.35 -9.64
N GLN A 146 8.75 7.33 -9.94
CA GLN A 146 8.66 6.57 -11.19
C GLN A 146 7.29 5.90 -11.40
N ASP A 147 6.55 5.59 -10.34
CA ASP A 147 5.21 4.98 -10.40
C ASP A 147 4.10 6.02 -10.60
N LEU A 148 4.43 7.32 -10.56
CA LEU A 148 3.49 8.43 -10.65
C LEU A 148 3.54 9.19 -11.98
N GLN A 149 4.43 8.85 -12.89
CA GLN A 149 4.67 9.60 -14.14
C GLN A 149 3.42 9.72 -15.03
N HIS A 150 2.55 8.71 -15.00
CA HIS A 150 1.30 8.69 -15.78
C HIS A 150 0.23 9.71 -15.31
N PHE A 151 0.40 10.31 -14.12
CA PHE A 151 -0.41 11.45 -13.67
C PHE A 151 -0.07 12.74 -14.42
N ALA A 152 1.09 12.80 -15.09
CA ALA A 152 1.58 13.96 -15.82
C ALA A 152 1.54 15.26 -14.98
N LYS A 153 1.65 15.14 -13.65
CA LYS A 153 1.61 16.27 -12.71
C LYS A 153 2.68 17.30 -13.08
N GLY A 154 2.38 18.59 -12.91
CA GLY A 154 3.27 19.68 -13.27
C GLY A 154 3.24 20.06 -14.76
N THR A 155 2.36 19.47 -15.56
CA THR A 155 2.21 19.75 -16.99
C THR A 155 0.79 20.20 -17.33
N SER A 156 0.59 20.71 -18.55
CA SER A 156 -0.75 21.02 -19.08
C SER A 156 -1.66 19.77 -19.22
N ASP A 157 -1.06 18.59 -19.30
CA ASP A 157 -1.75 17.30 -19.46
C ASP A 157 -2.02 16.59 -18.14
N ALA A 158 -1.77 17.25 -17.01
CA ALA A 158 -1.97 16.71 -15.67
C ALA A 158 -3.34 16.08 -15.51
N LYS A 159 -3.36 14.89 -14.89
CA LYS A 159 -4.58 14.12 -14.67
C LYS A 159 -5.08 14.28 -13.23
N PRO A 160 -6.40 14.14 -12.99
CA PRO A 160 -6.94 14.13 -11.66
C PRO A 160 -6.51 12.86 -10.90
N PHE A 161 -6.52 12.94 -9.56
CA PHE A 161 -6.25 11.84 -8.65
C PHE A 161 -7.57 11.38 -8.04
N THR A 162 -7.87 10.11 -8.15
CA THR A 162 -9.04 9.52 -7.51
C THR A 162 -8.60 8.49 -6.49
N VAL A 163 -9.00 8.70 -5.24
CA VAL A 163 -8.74 7.79 -4.13
C VAL A 163 -10.04 7.16 -3.70
N SER A 164 -10.06 5.86 -3.55
CA SER A 164 -11.18 5.15 -2.94
C SER A 164 -10.69 4.08 -1.96
N PHE A 165 -11.49 3.81 -0.93
CA PHE A 165 -11.21 2.77 0.07
C PHE A 165 -12.48 2.45 0.86
N TYR A 166 -12.47 1.32 1.56
CA TYR A 166 -13.55 0.94 2.47
C TYR A 166 -13.12 1.14 3.91
N VAL A 167 -14.00 1.72 4.71
CA VAL A 167 -13.80 1.96 6.14
C VAL A 167 -15.00 1.51 6.96
N LYS A 168 -14.74 1.17 8.22
CA LYS A 168 -15.71 0.91 9.27
C LYS A 168 -15.09 1.27 10.61
N GLY A 169 -15.89 1.62 11.60
CA GLY A 169 -15.50 1.82 13.00
C GLY A 169 -16.57 1.29 13.95
N ASN A 170 -16.34 1.40 15.24
CA ASN A 170 -17.36 1.09 16.26
C ASN A 170 -18.33 2.26 16.52
N ALA A 171 -17.98 3.46 16.09
CA ALA A 171 -18.77 4.68 16.23
C ALA A 171 -18.53 5.63 15.07
N SER A 172 -19.43 6.59 14.88
CA SER A 172 -19.25 7.64 13.87
C SER A 172 -18.02 8.49 14.17
N ALA A 173 -17.28 8.82 13.13
CA ALA A 173 -16.10 9.66 13.17
C ALA A 173 -15.92 10.39 11.83
N THR A 174 -15.22 11.52 11.87
CA THR A 174 -14.74 12.22 10.67
C THR A 174 -13.23 12.21 10.69
N TYR A 175 -12.61 11.79 9.60
CA TYR A 175 -11.16 11.80 9.43
C TYR A 175 -10.76 12.55 8.16
N THR A 176 -9.48 12.85 8.04
CA THR A 176 -8.92 13.58 6.91
C THR A 176 -8.01 12.65 6.10
N CYS A 177 -8.26 12.58 4.78
CA CYS A 177 -7.39 11.98 3.79
C CYS A 177 -6.55 13.06 3.13
N GLU A 178 -5.25 12.88 3.05
CA GLU A 178 -4.30 13.82 2.45
C GLU A 178 -3.49 13.14 1.35
N LEU A 179 -3.27 13.86 0.25
CA LEU A 179 -2.20 13.60 -0.72
C LEU A 179 -1.15 14.69 -0.55
N TYR A 180 0.07 14.27 -0.24
CA TYR A 180 1.20 15.17 -0.02
C TYR A 180 2.30 14.90 -1.04
N ASP A 181 2.62 15.89 -1.85
CA ASP A 181 3.71 15.88 -2.82
C ASP A 181 5.00 16.26 -2.09
N GLU A 182 5.90 15.29 -1.94
CA GLU A 182 7.17 15.46 -1.22
C GLU A 182 8.19 16.23 -2.02
N ASP A 183 8.18 16.11 -3.36
CA ASP A 183 9.14 16.77 -4.24
C ASP A 183 8.94 18.29 -4.29
N ASN A 184 7.68 18.72 -4.27
CA ASN A 184 7.34 20.13 -4.44
C ASN A 184 6.72 20.77 -3.18
N THR A 185 6.66 20.03 -2.07
CA THR A 185 6.06 20.49 -0.79
C THR A 185 4.65 21.05 -1.00
N ARG A 186 3.81 20.29 -1.71
CA ARG A 186 2.42 20.63 -2.01
C ARG A 186 1.47 19.60 -1.44
N GLN A 187 0.25 20.01 -1.14
CA GLN A 187 -0.72 19.08 -0.55
C GLN A 187 -2.16 19.44 -0.94
N ILE A 188 -3.05 18.46 -0.81
CA ILE A 188 -4.49 18.61 -0.85
C ILE A 188 -5.11 17.57 0.08
N SER A 189 -6.19 17.96 0.78
CA SER A 189 -6.83 17.10 1.77
C SER A 189 -8.34 17.11 1.62
N LYS A 190 -9.00 16.00 1.95
CA LYS A 190 -10.47 15.91 2.00
C LYS A 190 -10.91 15.15 3.24
N THR A 191 -12.04 15.53 3.80
CA THR A 191 -12.65 14.79 4.90
C THR A 191 -13.48 13.63 4.38
N PHE A 192 -13.62 12.60 5.22
CA PHE A 192 -14.54 11.50 5.01
C PHE A 192 -15.15 11.05 6.34
N SER A 193 -16.30 10.39 6.26
CA SER A 193 -17.02 9.88 7.42
C SER A 193 -16.80 8.39 7.60
N VAL A 194 -16.70 7.95 8.85
CA VAL A 194 -16.70 6.54 9.27
C VAL A 194 -17.98 6.27 10.03
N THR A 195 -18.57 5.11 9.80
CA THR A 195 -19.76 4.61 10.51
C THR A 195 -19.53 3.21 11.04
N THR A 196 -20.54 2.63 11.71
CA THR A 196 -20.49 1.25 12.19
C THR A 196 -20.68 0.20 11.08
N ASN A 197 -21.00 0.64 9.88
CA ASN A 197 -21.12 -0.21 8.69
C ASN A 197 -19.96 0.04 7.74
N TRP A 198 -19.58 -0.98 6.96
CA TRP A 198 -18.64 -0.80 5.86
C TRP A 198 -19.18 0.24 4.87
N THR A 199 -18.40 1.28 4.65
CA THR A 199 -18.72 2.37 3.72
C THR A 199 -17.56 2.53 2.75
N ARG A 200 -17.86 2.62 1.46
CA ARG A 200 -16.88 3.01 0.45
C ARG A 200 -16.74 4.53 0.46
N VAL A 201 -15.54 4.99 0.70
CA VAL A 201 -15.15 6.40 0.59
C VAL A 201 -14.63 6.63 -0.83
N GLU A 202 -15.05 7.75 -1.44
CA GLU A 202 -14.71 8.12 -2.81
C GLU A 202 -14.29 9.60 -2.82
N LEU A 203 -13.02 9.86 -3.08
CA LEU A 203 -12.43 11.20 -3.04
C LEU A 203 -11.80 11.55 -4.38
N LEU A 204 -12.32 12.59 -5.01
CA LEU A 204 -11.79 13.11 -6.27
C LEU A 204 -10.95 14.35 -5.98
N PHE A 205 -9.70 14.31 -6.38
CA PHE A 205 -8.77 15.42 -6.27
C PHE A 205 -8.48 15.98 -7.67
N PRO A 206 -8.46 17.30 -7.85
CA PRO A 206 -8.17 17.90 -9.16
C PRO A 206 -6.76 17.59 -9.61
N ALA A 207 -6.54 17.71 -10.90
CA ALA A 207 -5.19 17.72 -11.48
C ALA A 207 -4.36 18.87 -10.90
N ASP A 208 -3.05 18.67 -10.79
CA ASP A 208 -2.12 19.74 -10.42
C ASP A 208 -1.12 19.98 -11.56
N THR A 209 -1.21 21.15 -12.17
CA THR A 209 -0.33 21.58 -13.25
C THR A 209 0.98 22.21 -12.74
N THR A 210 1.21 22.19 -11.42
CA THR A 210 2.38 22.82 -10.77
C THR A 210 3.23 21.77 -10.09
N GLY A 211 4.53 21.76 -10.38
CA GLY A 211 5.51 20.88 -9.77
C GLY A 211 5.37 19.43 -10.24
N ALA A 212 6.29 18.97 -11.06
CA ALA A 212 6.34 17.58 -11.52
C ALA A 212 6.84 16.65 -10.41
N PHE A 213 6.45 15.40 -10.47
CA PHE A 213 7.08 14.35 -9.67
C PHE A 213 8.42 13.95 -10.29
N ASP A 214 9.42 13.70 -9.46
CA ASP A 214 10.69 13.14 -9.89
C ASP A 214 10.49 11.73 -10.47
N ASN A 215 11.29 11.36 -11.46
CA ASN A 215 11.23 10.04 -12.06
C ASN A 215 12.32 9.14 -11.49
N ASP A 216 12.21 8.85 -10.20
CA ASP A 216 13.16 8.03 -9.49
C ASP A 216 12.46 7.05 -8.51
N ASN A 217 13.23 6.31 -7.75
CA ASN A 217 12.75 5.36 -6.75
C ASN A 217 12.62 5.96 -5.34
N ASN A 218 12.72 7.28 -5.18
CA ASN A 218 12.44 7.95 -3.91
C ASN A 218 10.94 8.20 -3.76
N SER A 219 10.54 8.61 -2.55
CA SER A 219 9.16 8.98 -2.29
C SER A 219 8.84 10.34 -2.88
N SER A 220 7.98 10.39 -3.87
CA SER A 220 7.45 11.65 -4.43
C SER A 220 6.07 11.99 -3.90
N MET A 221 5.28 11.00 -3.44
CA MET A 221 3.97 11.25 -2.86
C MET A 221 3.71 10.39 -1.63
N THR A 222 3.15 11.02 -0.60
CA THR A 222 2.55 10.35 0.56
C THR A 222 1.03 10.47 0.51
N PHE A 223 0.35 9.32 0.50
CA PHE A 223 -1.05 9.22 0.91
C PHE A 223 -1.11 9.07 2.41
N ALA A 224 -1.99 9.82 3.09
CA ALA A 224 -2.17 9.71 4.53
C ALA A 224 -3.66 9.75 4.93
N ILE A 225 -4.01 8.97 5.93
CA ILE A 225 -5.28 9.08 6.68
C ILE A 225 -4.94 9.56 8.08
N TRP A 226 -5.34 10.78 8.40
CA TRP A 226 -5.12 11.42 9.70
C TRP A 226 -6.19 10.97 10.68
N LEU A 227 -5.77 10.21 11.68
CA LEU A 227 -6.65 9.65 12.71
C LEU A 227 -6.59 10.44 14.03
N HIS A 228 -5.59 11.32 14.20
CA HIS A 228 -5.42 12.17 15.37
C HIS A 228 -4.53 13.36 14.99
N ALA A 229 -4.89 14.58 15.38
CA ALA A 229 -4.11 15.76 15.06
C ALA A 229 -4.39 16.91 16.04
N GLY A 230 -3.32 17.54 16.51
CA GLY A 230 -3.35 18.73 17.33
C GLY A 230 -3.48 20.02 16.52
N THR A 231 -3.59 21.14 17.21
CA THR A 231 -3.92 22.46 16.63
C THR A 231 -2.89 22.98 15.64
N ASN A 232 -1.64 22.55 15.68
CA ASN A 232 -0.66 22.90 14.65
C ASN A 232 -1.06 22.44 13.24
N TYR A 233 -1.96 21.45 13.13
CA TYR A 233 -2.38 20.87 11.85
C TYR A 233 -3.85 21.17 11.52
N THR A 234 -4.67 21.58 12.51
CA THR A 234 -6.12 21.73 12.38
C THR A 234 -6.62 23.17 12.50
N SER A 235 -5.75 24.14 12.84
CA SER A 235 -6.16 25.51 13.16
C SER A 235 -6.42 26.39 11.94
N GLY A 236 -5.99 25.98 10.76
CA GLY A 236 -6.20 26.75 9.54
C GLY A 236 -7.43 26.32 8.75
N THR A 237 -7.52 26.78 7.52
CA THR A 237 -8.56 26.34 6.58
C THR A 237 -8.06 25.09 5.82
N LEU A 238 -8.82 24.01 5.89
CA LEU A 238 -8.49 22.76 5.18
C LEU A 238 -8.28 23.05 3.69
N ASN A 239 -7.15 22.65 3.16
CA ASN A 239 -6.85 22.78 1.73
C ASN A 239 -7.54 21.66 0.95
N SER A 240 -8.81 21.86 0.55
CA SER A 240 -9.67 20.80 0.01
C SER A 240 -10.09 20.96 -1.44
N SER A 241 -9.90 22.14 -2.02
CA SER A 241 -10.40 22.47 -3.37
C SER A 241 -9.34 22.39 -4.48
N SER A 242 -8.09 22.69 -4.14
CA SER A 242 -6.97 22.70 -5.10
C SER A 242 -5.67 22.34 -4.41
N TRP A 243 -4.70 21.87 -5.15
CA TRP A 243 -3.34 21.70 -4.66
C TRP A 243 -2.72 23.06 -4.30
N ALA A 244 -2.06 23.14 -3.16
CA ALA A 244 -1.38 24.35 -2.71
C ALA A 244 -0.08 23.99 -1.98
N SER A 245 0.79 24.98 -1.79
CA SER A 245 1.96 24.83 -0.92
C SER A 245 1.54 24.35 0.46
N ALA A 246 2.25 23.38 0.98
CA ALA A 246 1.90 22.76 2.26
C ALA A 246 2.08 23.76 3.42
N THR A 247 1.00 24.01 4.13
CA THR A 247 0.98 24.76 5.37
C THR A 247 0.45 23.84 6.46
N ALA A 248 1.21 23.63 7.52
CA ALA A 248 0.88 22.64 8.54
C ALA A 248 -0.57 22.80 9.05
N ALA A 249 -0.99 24.02 9.38
CA ALA A 249 -2.32 24.32 9.92
C ALA A 249 -3.50 23.99 8.97
N ASN A 250 -3.24 23.83 7.67
CA ASN A 250 -4.26 23.60 6.64
C ASN A 250 -4.36 22.14 6.19
N ARG A 251 -3.59 21.22 6.83
CA ARG A 251 -3.50 19.82 6.40
C ARG A 251 -4.66 18.96 6.86
N VAL A 252 -5.21 19.26 8.03
CA VAL A 252 -6.24 18.45 8.69
C VAL A 252 -7.44 19.32 9.02
N SER A 253 -8.63 18.76 8.87
CA SER A 253 -9.87 19.47 9.25
C SER A 253 -9.95 19.70 10.76
N SER A 254 -10.46 20.86 11.17
CA SER A 254 -10.79 21.13 12.59
C SER A 254 -11.88 20.21 13.14
N SER A 255 -12.63 19.53 12.26
CA SER A 255 -13.62 18.51 12.64
C SER A 255 -13.05 17.09 12.72
N ASN A 256 -11.73 16.91 12.59
CA ASN A 256 -11.11 15.60 12.64
C ASN A 256 -11.30 14.96 14.02
N THR A 257 -11.94 13.80 14.05
CA THR A 257 -12.12 13.02 15.30
C THR A 257 -10.78 12.45 15.72
N SER A 258 -10.50 12.40 17.02
CA SER A 258 -9.34 11.66 17.52
C SER A 258 -9.66 10.17 17.58
N PHE A 259 -8.80 9.34 16.99
CA PHE A 259 -8.85 7.89 17.16
C PHE A 259 -8.55 7.48 18.61
N PHE A 260 -7.86 8.33 19.35
CA PHE A 260 -7.51 8.10 20.76
C PHE A 260 -8.49 8.73 21.75
N ASP A 261 -9.70 9.12 21.31
CA ASP A 261 -10.71 9.71 22.20
C ASP A 261 -11.32 8.73 23.21
N SER A 262 -11.26 7.42 22.90
CA SER A 262 -11.74 6.34 23.75
C SER A 262 -10.99 5.05 23.49
N THR A 263 -10.77 4.23 24.52
CA THR A 263 -10.24 2.88 24.41
C THR A 263 -11.16 1.91 23.66
N ASP A 264 -12.43 2.26 23.47
CA ASP A 264 -13.35 1.46 22.65
C ASP A 264 -13.20 1.76 21.15
N ARG A 265 -12.46 2.83 20.78
CA ARG A 265 -12.37 3.26 19.39
C ARG A 265 -11.69 2.21 18.50
N THR A 266 -12.38 1.83 17.42
CA THR A 266 -11.83 0.95 16.38
C THR A 266 -11.88 1.64 15.02
N PHE A 267 -10.93 1.27 14.16
CA PHE A 267 -10.88 1.72 12.77
C PHE A 267 -10.48 0.55 11.88
N PHE A 268 -11.23 0.31 10.82
CA PHE A 268 -10.97 -0.73 9.83
C PHE A 268 -10.77 -0.11 8.46
N LEU A 269 -9.82 -0.65 7.69
CA LEU A 269 -9.46 -0.17 6.35
C LEU A 269 -9.19 -1.34 5.41
N THR A 270 -9.75 -1.29 4.20
CA THR A 270 -9.41 -2.18 3.08
C THR A 270 -9.82 -1.57 1.75
N GLY A 271 -9.45 -2.18 0.63
CA GLY A 271 -9.85 -1.74 -0.71
C GLY A 271 -9.24 -0.41 -1.12
N LEU A 272 -8.01 -0.12 -0.70
CA LEU A 272 -7.31 1.12 -0.97
C LEU A 272 -6.89 1.20 -2.44
N GLN A 273 -7.37 2.21 -3.17
CA GLN A 273 -7.08 2.43 -4.59
C GLN A 273 -6.79 3.90 -4.87
N LEU A 274 -5.71 4.14 -5.61
CA LEU A 274 -5.37 5.42 -6.21
C LEU A 274 -5.23 5.23 -7.72
N GLU A 275 -5.94 6.03 -8.49
CA GLU A 275 -5.96 5.95 -9.95
C GLU A 275 -6.03 7.33 -10.60
N THR A 276 -5.61 7.41 -11.88
CA THR A 276 -5.84 8.58 -12.72
C THR A 276 -7.24 8.49 -13.31
N SER A 277 -8.21 9.16 -12.71
CA SER A 277 -9.58 9.16 -13.18
C SER A 277 -10.32 10.38 -12.67
N SER A 278 -11.33 10.82 -13.40
CA SER A 278 -12.31 11.83 -12.95
C SER A 278 -13.50 11.23 -12.22
N ILE A 279 -13.60 9.90 -12.20
CA ILE A 279 -14.63 9.12 -11.51
C ILE A 279 -14.01 7.93 -10.81
N VAL A 280 -14.67 7.44 -9.78
CA VAL A 280 -14.22 6.23 -9.06
C VAL A 280 -14.59 4.98 -9.85
N THR A 281 -13.60 4.11 -10.08
CA THR A 281 -13.83 2.81 -10.73
C THR A 281 -13.97 1.68 -9.69
N PRO A 282 -14.47 0.49 -10.04
CA PRO A 282 -14.41 -0.68 -9.18
C PRO A 282 -12.97 -0.99 -8.77
N PHE A 283 -12.81 -1.54 -7.55
CA PHE A 283 -11.48 -1.91 -7.03
C PHE A 283 -10.77 -2.88 -7.97
N GLU A 284 -9.51 -2.61 -8.26
CA GLU A 284 -8.65 -3.48 -9.05
C GLU A 284 -8.05 -4.57 -8.16
N HIS A 285 -8.62 -5.78 -8.24
CA HIS A 285 -8.06 -6.94 -7.56
C HIS A 285 -6.83 -7.47 -8.30
N ARG A 286 -5.76 -7.71 -7.54
CA ARG A 286 -4.57 -8.43 -8.00
C ARG A 286 -4.52 -9.81 -7.37
N THR A 287 -3.87 -10.74 -8.02
CA THR A 287 -3.60 -12.06 -7.40
C THR A 287 -2.66 -11.89 -6.20
N PHE A 288 -2.77 -12.79 -5.23
CA PHE A 288 -1.89 -12.75 -4.04
C PHE A 288 -0.40 -12.77 -4.42
N GLY A 289 -0.02 -13.56 -5.43
CA GLY A 289 1.38 -13.66 -5.88
C GLY A 289 1.90 -12.35 -6.47
N GLU A 290 1.08 -11.65 -7.25
CA GLU A 290 1.42 -10.33 -7.78
C GLU A 290 1.58 -9.30 -6.65
N GLU A 291 0.62 -9.25 -5.72
CA GLU A 291 0.66 -8.31 -4.60
C GLU A 291 1.87 -8.57 -3.68
N LEU A 292 2.17 -9.85 -3.41
CA LEU A 292 3.35 -10.23 -2.63
C LEU A 292 4.65 -9.81 -3.35
N THR A 293 4.72 -9.94 -4.66
CA THR A 293 5.88 -9.50 -5.46
C THR A 293 6.10 -8.00 -5.33
N LEU A 294 5.04 -7.21 -5.43
CA LEU A 294 5.09 -5.75 -5.23
C LEU A 294 5.53 -5.39 -3.80
N CYS A 295 5.02 -6.08 -2.79
CA CYS A 295 5.43 -5.86 -1.40
C CYS A 295 6.91 -6.20 -1.17
N ARG A 296 7.40 -7.28 -1.80
CA ARG A 296 8.79 -7.73 -1.69
C ARG A 296 9.81 -6.74 -2.26
N ARG A 297 9.42 -5.85 -3.13
CA ARG A 297 10.28 -4.74 -3.56
C ARG A 297 10.72 -3.85 -2.38
N TYR A 298 9.95 -3.81 -1.30
CA TYR A 298 10.19 -2.95 -0.14
C TYR A 298 10.57 -3.69 1.12
N TYR A 299 10.09 -4.91 1.28
CA TYR A 299 10.35 -5.70 2.46
C TYR A 299 10.30 -7.20 2.15
N GLN A 300 11.31 -7.92 2.62
CA GLN A 300 11.37 -9.36 2.52
C GLN A 300 11.76 -9.95 3.86
N ARG A 301 10.98 -10.90 4.35
CA ARG A 301 11.28 -11.68 5.55
C ARG A 301 11.72 -13.07 5.16
N TYR A 302 12.85 -13.48 5.73
CA TYR A 302 13.41 -14.82 5.60
C TYR A 302 13.48 -15.44 6.99
N GLY A 303 12.68 -16.42 7.22
CA GLY A 303 12.60 -17.10 8.50
C GLY A 303 11.86 -18.39 8.36
N TYR A 304 11.68 -19.01 9.44
CA TYR A 304 11.06 -20.31 9.53
C TYR A 304 9.54 -20.18 9.44
N PRO A 305 8.87 -20.56 8.34
CA PRO A 305 7.41 -20.51 8.26
C PRO A 305 6.76 -21.89 8.53
N PHE A 306 7.50 -22.91 8.97
CA PHE A 306 6.95 -24.27 8.98
C PHE A 306 6.80 -24.87 10.38
N THR A 307 5.57 -25.23 10.71
CA THR A 307 5.08 -25.98 11.86
C THR A 307 5.59 -27.44 11.95
N ALA A 308 6.67 -27.80 11.29
CA ALA A 308 7.14 -29.18 11.18
C ALA A 308 8.58 -29.38 11.64
N PHE A 309 9.03 -28.73 12.73
CA PHE A 309 10.18 -29.25 13.46
C PHE A 309 9.73 -30.07 14.65
N ARG A 310 9.97 -31.35 14.59
CA ARG A 310 9.89 -32.22 15.73
C ARG A 310 11.02 -31.86 16.70
N ASN A 311 10.63 -31.62 17.93
CA ASN A 311 11.52 -31.76 19.07
C ASN A 311 12.03 -33.20 19.11
N SER A 312 13.18 -33.47 18.53
CA SER A 312 13.84 -34.76 18.52
C SER A 312 15.33 -34.57 18.58
N THR A 313 15.93 -35.16 19.56
CA THR A 313 17.37 -35.27 19.77
C THR A 313 18.11 -36.08 18.71
N THR A 314 17.46 -36.46 17.63
CA THR A 314 18.03 -37.15 16.49
C THR A 314 18.06 -36.25 15.25
N TYR A 315 19.25 -36.10 14.71
CA TYR A 315 19.56 -35.34 13.50
C TYR A 315 18.76 -35.88 12.32
N SER A 316 17.72 -35.20 11.91
CA SER A 316 17.16 -35.35 10.58
C SER A 316 17.17 -34.00 9.90
N TRP A 317 17.81 -33.95 8.76
CA TRP A 317 17.90 -32.82 7.86
C TRP A 317 16.52 -32.54 7.30
N VAL A 318 15.88 -31.46 7.72
CA VAL A 318 14.62 -31.02 7.14
C VAL A 318 14.78 -29.57 6.75
N ASP A 319 14.65 -29.37 5.47
CA ASP A 319 14.58 -28.14 4.71
C ASP A 319 14.41 -26.82 5.51
N ALA A 320 15.52 -26.25 5.88
CA ALA A 320 15.60 -24.81 6.07
C ALA A 320 15.58 -24.18 4.68
N THR A 321 14.59 -23.37 4.38
CA THR A 321 14.31 -22.87 3.04
C THR A 321 15.33 -21.89 2.50
N ILE A 322 16.41 -21.61 3.20
CA ILE A 322 17.52 -20.80 2.70
C ILE A 322 18.84 -21.50 3.05
N TRP A 323 19.30 -22.27 2.11
CA TRP A 323 20.68 -22.74 2.08
C TRP A 323 21.47 -21.74 1.26
N PHE A 324 22.30 -20.94 1.90
CA PHE A 324 23.38 -20.30 1.18
C PHE A 324 24.71 -20.69 1.78
N LEU A 325 25.66 -20.81 0.91
CA LEU A 325 27.00 -21.16 1.25
C LEU A 325 27.66 -19.96 1.90
N CYS A 326 28.10 -20.16 3.14
CA CYS A 326 28.93 -19.17 3.83
C CYS A 326 30.38 -19.60 3.77
N LEU A 327 31.26 -18.66 3.55
CA LEU A 327 32.69 -18.85 3.64
C LEU A 327 33.21 -18.09 4.86
N PRO A 328 34.11 -18.67 5.68
CA PRO A 328 34.82 -17.90 6.68
C PRO A 328 35.61 -16.79 5.99
N PHE A 329 35.45 -15.58 6.46
CA PHE A 329 36.27 -14.46 6.01
C PHE A 329 37.54 -14.38 6.85
N ASP A 330 37.45 -14.65 8.15
CA ASP A 330 38.55 -14.79 9.09
C ASP A 330 38.20 -15.75 10.24
N ALA A 331 38.84 -15.66 11.39
CA ALA A 331 38.67 -16.59 12.51
C ALA A 331 37.33 -16.43 13.28
N ASP A 332 36.65 -15.33 13.08
CA ASP A 332 35.42 -14.93 13.80
C ASP A 332 34.31 -14.42 12.87
N ASP A 333 34.57 -14.28 11.56
CA ASP A 333 33.61 -13.77 10.60
C ASP A 333 33.21 -14.77 9.52
N VAL A 334 31.92 -14.80 9.21
CA VAL A 334 31.34 -15.60 8.13
C VAL A 334 30.61 -14.70 7.16
N VAL A 335 30.89 -14.84 5.87
CA VAL A 335 30.20 -14.13 4.80
C VAL A 335 29.47 -15.10 3.90
N GLY A 336 28.22 -14.81 3.62
CA GLY A 336 27.41 -15.54 2.64
C GLY A 336 26.52 -14.61 1.87
N SER A 337 26.13 -15.00 0.65
CA SER A 337 25.19 -14.23 -0.14
C SER A 337 24.15 -15.11 -0.81
N HIS A 338 22.96 -14.56 -1.01
CA HIS A 338 21.93 -15.18 -1.79
C HIS A 338 21.21 -14.18 -2.70
N ALA A 339 20.72 -14.65 -3.82
CA ALA A 339 19.90 -13.85 -4.71
C ALA A 339 18.52 -13.57 -4.05
N LEU A 340 18.03 -12.36 -4.20
CA LEU A 340 16.69 -11.99 -3.79
C LEU A 340 15.68 -12.41 -4.85
N PRO A 341 14.54 -13.02 -4.48
CA PRO A 341 13.51 -13.43 -5.45
C PRO A 341 12.86 -12.24 -6.16
N VAL A 342 12.94 -11.06 -5.57
CA VAL A 342 12.47 -9.78 -6.13
C VAL A 342 13.53 -8.74 -5.86
N GLU A 343 13.90 -7.98 -6.88
CA GLU A 343 14.81 -6.85 -6.73
C GLU A 343 14.19 -5.78 -5.82
N MET A 344 14.93 -5.38 -4.78
CA MET A 344 14.47 -4.37 -3.84
C MET A 344 14.66 -2.95 -4.39
N ARG A 345 13.87 -2.02 -3.92
CA ARG A 345 13.89 -0.61 -4.34
C ARG A 345 15.26 0.06 -4.14
N ALA A 346 15.90 -0.26 -3.06
CA ALA A 346 17.22 0.24 -2.68
C ALA A 346 17.99 -0.87 -1.97
N ILE A 347 19.27 -0.69 -1.75
CA ILE A 347 20.07 -1.59 -0.91
C ILE A 347 19.39 -1.70 0.45
N PRO A 348 18.95 -2.91 0.86
CA PRO A 348 18.17 -3.05 2.08
C PRO A 348 19.02 -2.89 3.34
N THR A 349 18.37 -2.44 4.41
CA THR A 349 18.87 -2.66 5.77
C THR A 349 18.40 -4.03 6.25
N ALA A 350 19.24 -4.74 7.01
CA ALA A 350 18.87 -6.01 7.61
C ALA A 350 18.72 -5.90 9.12
N THR A 351 17.75 -6.66 9.64
CA THR A 351 17.60 -6.89 11.07
C THR A 351 17.38 -8.38 11.32
N MET A 352 17.85 -8.87 12.46
CA MET A 352 17.69 -10.25 12.86
C MET A 352 16.94 -10.31 14.19
N THR A 353 15.99 -11.24 14.31
CA THR A 353 15.21 -11.44 15.52
C THR A 353 15.30 -12.92 15.94
N ASP A 354 15.61 -13.18 17.21
CA ASP A 354 15.69 -14.50 17.86
C ASP A 354 16.40 -15.59 17.03
N ALA A 355 17.32 -15.19 16.18
CA ALA A 355 18.03 -16.11 15.32
C ALA A 355 19.35 -16.52 15.99
N TYR A 356 19.39 -17.73 16.49
CA TYR A 356 20.66 -18.40 16.66
C TYR A 356 21.10 -18.93 15.31
N ILE A 357 22.13 -18.34 14.75
CA ILE A 357 22.76 -18.87 13.56
C ILE A 357 23.56 -20.09 13.96
N ARG A 358 23.16 -21.22 13.47
CA ARG A 358 23.93 -22.44 13.62
C ARG A 358 24.89 -22.56 12.45
N LEU A 359 26.14 -22.32 12.71
CA LEU A 359 27.20 -22.63 11.77
C LEU A 359 27.62 -24.08 12.00
N GLN A 360 27.47 -24.92 10.99
CA GLN A 360 27.88 -26.31 11.06
C GLN A 360 29.22 -26.48 10.35
N ASN A 361 30.24 -26.70 11.15
CA ASN A 361 31.56 -27.08 10.69
C ASN A 361 31.97 -28.39 11.36
N ASN A 362 32.17 -29.47 10.58
CA ASN A 362 32.57 -30.80 11.08
C ASN A 362 31.78 -31.32 12.31
N GLY A 363 30.48 -31.04 12.36
CA GLY A 363 29.64 -31.45 13.48
C GLY A 363 29.69 -30.53 14.72
N GLN A 364 30.45 -29.46 14.68
CA GLN A 364 30.48 -28.44 15.72
C GLN A 364 29.36 -27.40 15.47
N ASN A 365 28.68 -27.03 16.52
CA ASN A 365 27.65 -25.99 16.50
C ASN A 365 28.21 -24.72 17.13
N TYR A 366 28.20 -23.65 16.38
CA TYR A 366 28.55 -22.32 16.89
C TYR A 366 27.26 -21.54 17.08
N ASN A 367 26.95 -21.21 18.34
CA ASN A 367 25.85 -20.30 18.66
C ASN A 367 26.43 -18.90 18.68
N SER A 368 26.10 -18.08 17.67
CA SER A 368 26.47 -16.68 17.75
C SER A 368 25.31 -15.85 18.25
N GLY A 369 25.50 -15.16 19.34
CA GLY A 369 24.62 -14.10 19.82
C GLY A 369 24.78 -12.78 19.06
N ASN A 370 25.18 -12.80 17.79
CA ASN A 370 25.91 -11.72 17.17
C ASN A 370 25.20 -11.04 16.01
N THR A 371 25.69 -9.89 15.66
CA THR A 371 25.15 -8.90 14.76
C THR A 371 25.15 -9.43 13.32
N LEU A 372 23.97 -9.57 12.73
CA LEU A 372 23.84 -9.70 11.28
C LEU A 372 24.08 -8.32 10.65
N GLN A 373 25.08 -8.23 9.82
CA GLN A 373 25.33 -7.06 8.99
C GLN A 373 25.05 -7.37 7.54
N VAL A 374 24.48 -6.43 6.82
CA VAL A 374 24.31 -6.51 5.38
C VAL A 374 25.42 -5.69 4.75
N ASN A 375 26.55 -6.34 4.49
CA ASN A 375 27.71 -5.71 3.87
C ASN A 375 27.81 -6.12 2.40
N GLY A 376 28.04 -5.18 1.51
CA GLY A 376 28.23 -5.46 0.09
C GLY A 376 26.97 -5.93 -0.63
N SER A 377 25.80 -5.69 -0.10
CA SER A 377 24.53 -6.00 -0.74
C SER A 377 24.26 -5.11 -1.93
N SER A 378 23.44 -5.62 -2.83
CA SER A 378 22.83 -4.87 -3.93
C SER A 378 21.31 -4.93 -3.80
N THR A 379 20.60 -4.30 -4.74
CA THR A 379 19.15 -4.43 -4.82
C THR A 379 18.67 -5.83 -5.16
N SER A 380 19.52 -6.68 -5.73
CA SER A 380 19.20 -8.04 -6.20
C SER A 380 19.84 -9.16 -5.38
N HIS A 381 20.78 -8.86 -4.49
CA HIS A 381 21.48 -9.84 -3.66
C HIS A 381 21.65 -9.30 -2.24
N ALA A 382 21.38 -10.16 -1.27
CA ALA A 382 21.77 -9.92 0.12
C ALA A 382 23.09 -10.60 0.40
N SER A 383 24.07 -9.83 0.86
CA SER A 383 25.34 -10.33 1.41
C SER A 383 25.27 -10.18 2.93
N LEU A 384 25.29 -11.31 3.61
CA LEU A 384 25.17 -11.39 5.07
C LEU A 384 26.54 -11.60 5.66
N HIS A 385 26.93 -10.74 6.55
CA HIS A 385 28.13 -10.84 7.35
C HIS A 385 27.74 -11.12 8.80
N ILE A 386 28.31 -12.17 9.35
CA ILE A 386 27.99 -12.66 10.67
C ILE A 386 29.27 -12.76 11.46
N ASP A 387 29.37 -11.94 12.48
CA ASP A 387 30.43 -11.98 13.46
C ASP A 387 30.15 -13.10 14.47
N THR A 388 31.05 -14.05 14.62
CA THR A 388 30.93 -15.19 15.53
C THR A 388 32.00 -15.07 16.61
N SER A 389 31.64 -15.10 17.85
CA SER A 389 32.51 -14.81 18.97
C SER A 389 33.74 -15.75 19.20
N ALA A 390 34.05 -16.72 18.34
CA ALA A 390 35.33 -17.47 18.36
C ALA A 390 35.44 -18.64 17.37
N GLY A 391 36.63 -18.88 16.87
CA GLY A 391 37.14 -20.22 16.53
C GLY A 391 36.73 -20.86 15.24
N LEU A 392 36.42 -20.09 14.19
CA LEU A 392 36.16 -20.60 12.85
C LEU A 392 37.44 -21.07 12.19
N ASN A 393 37.40 -22.25 11.54
CA ASN A 393 38.49 -22.73 10.75
C ASN A 393 38.28 -22.38 9.28
N ALA A 394 39.15 -21.56 8.70
CA ALA A 394 39.04 -20.96 7.38
C ALA A 394 38.92 -21.95 6.20
N THR A 395 39.02 -23.25 6.44
CA THR A 395 39.03 -24.28 5.40
C THR A 395 37.70 -25.00 5.16
N ASN A 396 36.64 -24.65 5.92
CA ASN A 396 35.41 -25.42 5.91
C ASN A 396 34.22 -24.62 5.38
N VAL A 397 33.42 -25.26 4.56
CA VAL A 397 32.11 -24.76 4.10
C VAL A 397 31.13 -24.75 5.28
N ILE A 398 30.50 -23.65 5.52
CA ILE A 398 29.60 -23.43 6.63
C ILE A 398 28.18 -23.25 6.11
N SER A 399 27.23 -23.99 6.65
CA SER A 399 25.82 -23.81 6.35
C SER A 399 25.17 -22.87 7.35
N PHE A 400 24.36 -21.97 6.84
CA PHE A 400 23.55 -21.08 7.63
C PHE A 400 22.19 -21.72 7.91
N THR A 401 21.81 -21.88 9.16
CA THR A 401 20.50 -22.42 9.57
C THR A 401 19.93 -21.67 10.75
N PHE A 402 18.61 -21.48 10.77
CA PHE A 402 17.92 -21.01 11.96
C PHE A 402 17.71 -22.18 12.93
N ASN A 403 18.12 -22.03 14.16
CA ASN A 403 17.98 -23.07 15.21
C ASN A 403 16.68 -22.93 16.00
N ASN A 404 15.85 -21.95 15.72
CA ASN A 404 14.60 -21.66 16.42
C ASN A 404 13.47 -21.44 15.42
N SER A 405 12.30 -22.02 15.70
CA SER A 405 11.08 -21.83 14.91
C SER A 405 10.59 -20.37 14.81
N ASN A 406 11.10 -19.50 15.65
CA ASN A 406 10.77 -18.07 15.70
C ASN A 406 11.85 -17.16 15.12
N GLY A 407 12.99 -17.73 14.70
CA GLY A 407 14.10 -16.96 14.14
C GLY A 407 13.81 -16.49 12.72
N TYR A 408 14.14 -15.24 12.43
CA TYR A 408 14.06 -14.69 11.08
C TYR A 408 15.05 -13.53 10.91
N TYR A 409 15.37 -13.22 9.67
CA TYR A 409 15.96 -11.94 9.33
C TYR A 409 15.09 -11.19 8.32
N ASP A 410 15.12 -9.91 8.43
CA ASP A 410 14.34 -8.99 7.62
C ASP A 410 15.26 -8.13 6.76
N LEU A 411 14.87 -7.94 5.52
CA LEU A 411 15.44 -6.98 4.60
C LEU A 411 14.43 -5.88 4.35
N SER A 412 14.79 -4.63 4.65
CA SER A 412 13.90 -3.50 4.51
C SER A 412 14.52 -2.40 3.64
N ALA A 413 13.81 -2.01 2.61
CA ALA A 413 14.05 -0.87 1.74
C ALA A 413 12.81 0.03 1.67
N GLU A 414 12.06 0.16 2.77
CA GLU A 414 10.85 1.00 2.85
C GLU A 414 11.16 2.50 2.63
N LEU A 415 10.14 3.26 2.22
CA LEU A 415 10.21 4.69 1.93
C LEU A 415 10.02 5.56 3.17
#